data_b78dae4083a0001c1ac5f8af98aba5c4
#
_entry.id   b78dae4083a0001c1ac5f8af98aba5c4
#
_cell.length_a   1.000
_cell.length_b   1.000
_cell.length_c   1.000
_cell.angle_alpha   90.00
_cell.angle_beta   90.00
_cell.angle_gamma   90.00
#
_symmetry.space_group_name_H-M   'P 1'
#
loop_
_entity.id
_entity.type
_entity.pdbx_description
1 polymer ?
#
loop_
_entity_poly.entity_id
_entity_poly.type
_entity_poly.pdbx_seq_one_letter_code
_entity_poly.pdbx_strand_id
1 'polypeptide(L)'
;MILERNEYPAVKRRIFCILTILCLTLAACAPTAPAGNGSERTQSVSFTDDLGRTVTAEPPRRVAALIGSFADLWQLAGGADTLVAAADDAWTSFDLNLDEDVVDLGGVKQINLEQLAAAQPDLVLASSNTAAQVELLPALEQLGLKVAYFKVAEFQDYLHMLDLCTQLTGDTDRFAQYGLGVERQVQAARDRADGSAPTALYIRATGAGCKVKNSRDSVLGEMLRDLGCVNIADSDETLLEQLSLERILQLDPDFIFVVMQGADKSEAQRALDHTLLANPAWQSLTAVQQGRYYVMDDRLYNLKPNARWGEAYEHLADILYPDAGQA
;
A
#
# COMPACT_ATOMS: atom_id res chain seq x y z
N MET A 1 12.25 -2.35 66.92
CA MET A 1 11.22 -1.58 67.59
C MET A 1 9.98 -1.65 66.70
N ILE A 2 9.09 -2.48 67.17
CA ILE A 2 7.63 -2.58 66.98
C ILE A 2 7.11 -2.85 65.59
N LEU A 3 6.69 -4.11 65.45
CA LEU A 3 5.70 -4.71 64.57
C LEU A 3 4.31 -4.09 64.82
N GLU A 4 3.55 -3.84 63.80
CA GLU A 4 2.09 -3.96 63.91
C GLU A 4 1.51 -4.69 62.69
N ARG A 5 0.90 -5.78 63.06
CA ARG A 5 0.10 -6.70 62.27
C ARG A 5 -1.34 -6.19 62.41
N ASN A 6 -2.11 -6.09 61.35
CA ASN A 6 -3.55 -5.93 61.50
C ASN A 6 -4.29 -7.03 60.75
N GLU A 7 -5.11 -7.73 61.55
CA GLU A 7 -5.84 -8.92 61.26
C GLU A 7 -7.23 -8.61 60.65
N TYR A 8 -7.69 -9.55 59.81
CA TYR A 8 -9.08 -9.56 59.32
C TYR A 8 -10.04 -10.18 60.35
N PRO A 9 -11.28 -9.72 60.43
CA PRO A 9 -12.34 -10.49 61.10
C PRO A 9 -13.28 -11.20 60.08
N ALA A 10 -13.44 -12.47 60.31
CA ALA A 10 -14.47 -13.33 59.72
C ALA A 10 -15.83 -13.07 60.38
N VAL A 11 -16.92 -12.97 59.62
CA VAL A 11 -18.29 -13.01 60.17
C VAL A 11 -19.20 -13.92 59.30
N LYS A 12 -19.43 -15.07 59.85
CA LYS A 12 -20.69 -15.82 60.06
C LYS A 12 -21.71 -16.00 58.93
N ARG A 13 -21.73 -17.24 58.51
CA ARG A 13 -22.83 -18.06 58.00
C ARG A 13 -24.15 -17.86 58.75
N ARG A 14 -25.26 -17.61 58.06
CA ARG A 14 -26.61 -18.00 58.52
C ARG A 14 -27.35 -18.71 57.39
N ILE A 15 -27.64 -19.93 57.67
CA ILE A 15 -28.56 -20.89 56.99
C ILE A 15 -29.99 -20.44 57.32
N PHE A 16 -30.88 -20.37 56.33
CA PHE A 16 -32.31 -20.52 56.55
C PHE A 16 -32.94 -21.35 55.43
N CYS A 17 -33.57 -22.42 55.85
CA CYS A 17 -34.23 -23.42 55.04
C CYS A 17 -35.70 -23.07 54.78
N ILE A 18 -36.25 -23.66 53.71
CA ILE A 18 -37.60 -24.17 53.51
C ILE A 18 -38.69 -23.17 53.08
N LEU A 19 -39.22 -23.30 51.86
CA LEU A 19 -40.57 -23.81 51.64
C LEU A 19 -40.81 -24.17 50.15
N THR A 20 -41.12 -25.42 49.93
CA THR A 20 -41.63 -26.00 48.70
C THR A 20 -43.06 -25.54 48.45
N ILE A 21 -43.39 -25.02 47.25
CA ILE A 21 -44.75 -25.01 46.70
C ILE A 21 -44.69 -25.49 45.26
N LEU A 22 -45.32 -26.64 45.09
CA LEU A 22 -45.63 -27.33 43.84
C LEU A 22 -46.83 -26.65 43.17
N CYS A 23 -46.62 -26.08 41.95
CA CYS A 23 -47.73 -25.74 41.06
C CYS A 23 -47.45 -26.32 39.70
N LEU A 24 -48.12 -27.41 39.37
CA LEU A 24 -48.36 -27.89 38.01
C LEU A 24 -49.32 -26.90 37.32
N THR A 25 -48.92 -26.36 36.15
CA THR A 25 -49.88 -25.86 35.14
C THR A 25 -49.28 -25.98 33.74
N LEU A 26 -49.90 -26.81 32.93
CA LEU A 26 -50.18 -26.72 31.49
C LEU A 26 -49.08 -26.30 30.52
N ALA A 27 -48.63 -27.30 29.79
CA ALA A 27 -47.98 -27.14 28.50
C ALA A 27 -48.91 -26.42 27.52
N ALA A 28 -48.58 -25.16 27.17
CA ALA A 28 -49.08 -24.50 25.99
C ALA A 28 -48.03 -24.60 24.90
N CYS A 29 -48.28 -25.43 23.87
CA CYS A 29 -47.55 -25.38 22.60
C CYS A 29 -47.77 -24.00 21.97
N ALA A 30 -46.78 -23.12 22.09
CA ALA A 30 -46.65 -21.94 21.20
C ALA A 30 -45.91 -22.37 19.93
N PRO A 31 -46.40 -22.04 18.74
CA PRO A 31 -45.66 -22.32 17.53
C PRO A 31 -44.35 -21.49 17.57
N THR A 32 -43.22 -22.18 17.45
CA THR A 32 -41.92 -21.57 17.22
C THR A 32 -42.04 -20.75 15.91
N ALA A 33 -42.09 -19.43 16.04
CA ALA A 33 -41.87 -18.57 14.90
C ALA A 33 -40.48 -18.91 14.31
N PRO A 34 -40.34 -18.98 12.98
CA PRO A 34 -39.04 -19.16 12.38
C PRO A 34 -38.14 -18.03 12.87
N ALA A 35 -36.97 -18.40 13.37
CA ALA A 35 -35.92 -17.44 13.68
C ALA A 35 -35.76 -16.53 12.44
N GLY A 36 -36.16 -15.29 12.60
CA GLY A 36 -35.98 -14.30 11.56
C GLY A 36 -34.52 -14.28 11.20
N ASN A 37 -34.24 -14.43 9.89
CA ASN A 37 -32.96 -14.09 9.31
C ASN A 37 -32.54 -12.76 9.94
N GLY A 38 -31.48 -12.78 10.72
CA GLY A 38 -30.82 -11.56 11.15
C GLY A 38 -30.50 -10.79 9.88
N SER A 39 -31.19 -9.68 9.66
CA SER A 39 -30.76 -8.66 8.74
C SER A 39 -29.35 -8.34 9.15
N GLU A 40 -28.35 -8.84 8.41
CA GLU A 40 -26.99 -8.30 8.46
C GLU A 40 -27.14 -6.82 8.23
N ARG A 41 -27.02 -6.04 9.31
CA ARG A 41 -26.94 -4.60 9.20
C ARG A 41 -25.65 -4.33 8.45
N THR A 42 -25.75 -4.02 7.17
CA THR A 42 -24.69 -3.46 6.36
C THR A 42 -24.26 -2.17 7.06
N GLN A 43 -23.18 -2.26 7.82
CA GLN A 43 -22.66 -1.12 8.56
C GLN A 43 -21.89 -0.28 7.56
N SER A 44 -22.36 0.95 7.30
CA SER A 44 -21.65 1.91 6.46
C SER A 44 -20.32 2.32 7.15
N VAL A 45 -19.25 2.41 6.36
CA VAL A 45 -17.95 2.93 6.78
C VAL A 45 -17.88 4.40 6.36
N SER A 46 -17.52 5.27 7.31
CA SER A 46 -17.32 6.70 7.04
C SER A 46 -15.88 7.07 7.36
N PHE A 47 -15.18 7.67 6.40
CA PHE A 47 -13.79 8.05 6.52
C PHE A 47 -13.49 9.34 5.77
N THR A 48 -12.34 9.94 6.03
CA THR A 48 -11.83 11.08 5.25
C THR A 48 -10.86 10.55 4.20
N ASP A 49 -11.10 10.85 2.93
CA ASP A 49 -10.20 10.49 1.84
C ASP A 49 -8.98 11.45 1.75
N ASP A 50 -8.01 11.11 0.92
CA ASP A 50 -6.76 11.86 0.78
C ASP A 50 -6.90 13.19 -0.01
N LEU A 51 -8.12 13.56 -0.40
CA LEU A 51 -8.47 14.93 -0.81
C LEU A 51 -9.15 15.72 0.31
N GLY A 52 -9.25 15.16 1.54
CA GLY A 52 -9.86 15.79 2.71
C GLY A 52 -11.39 15.75 2.69
N ARG A 53 -12.02 14.90 1.87
CA ARG A 53 -13.48 14.79 1.75
C ARG A 53 -13.99 13.65 2.65
N THR A 54 -15.13 13.85 3.29
CA THR A 54 -15.82 12.75 3.98
C THR A 54 -16.52 11.85 2.96
N VAL A 55 -16.14 10.59 2.93
CA VAL A 55 -16.76 9.53 2.12
C VAL A 55 -17.46 8.56 3.05
N THR A 56 -18.75 8.29 2.78
CA THR A 56 -19.52 7.27 3.49
C THR A 56 -19.98 6.24 2.47
N ALA A 57 -19.54 5.00 2.65
CA ALA A 57 -19.87 3.88 1.77
C ALA A 57 -20.48 2.72 2.58
N GLU A 58 -21.54 2.13 2.05
CA GLU A 58 -22.00 0.81 2.45
C GLU A 58 -21.07 -0.24 1.82
N PRO A 59 -21.04 -1.51 2.29
CA PRO A 59 -20.31 -2.57 1.61
C PRO A 59 -20.64 -2.56 0.11
N PRO A 60 -19.65 -2.22 -0.75
CA PRO A 60 -19.95 -2.01 -2.17
C PRO A 60 -20.13 -3.34 -2.88
N ARG A 61 -21.03 -3.36 -3.86
CA ARG A 61 -21.29 -4.52 -4.71
C ARG A 61 -20.66 -4.41 -6.08
N ARG A 62 -20.29 -3.19 -6.47
CA ARG A 62 -19.71 -2.89 -7.77
C ARG A 62 -18.62 -1.83 -7.60
N VAL A 63 -17.38 -2.26 -7.70
CA VAL A 63 -16.21 -1.38 -7.50
C VAL A 63 -15.48 -1.18 -8.81
N ALA A 64 -15.08 0.06 -9.07
CA ALA A 64 -14.16 0.40 -10.15
C ALA A 64 -12.84 0.91 -9.55
N ALA A 65 -11.70 0.43 -10.05
CA ALA A 65 -10.38 0.88 -9.64
C ALA A 65 -9.69 1.62 -10.80
N LEU A 66 -9.37 2.91 -10.60
CA LEU A 66 -8.77 3.74 -11.66
C LEU A 66 -7.25 3.57 -11.78
N ILE A 67 -6.66 2.61 -11.07
CA ILE A 67 -5.25 2.21 -11.15
C ILE A 67 -5.12 0.75 -10.73
N GLY A 68 -4.30 -0.04 -11.43
CA GLY A 68 -4.17 -1.47 -11.21
C GLY A 68 -3.71 -1.85 -9.80
N SER A 69 -2.86 -1.04 -9.16
CA SER A 69 -2.49 -1.27 -7.76
C SER A 69 -3.67 -1.21 -6.78
N PHE A 70 -4.71 -0.45 -7.08
CA PHE A 70 -5.91 -0.39 -6.23
C PHE A 70 -6.87 -1.54 -6.55
N ALA A 71 -6.88 -2.02 -7.79
CA ALA A 71 -7.57 -3.27 -8.13
C ALA A 71 -6.95 -4.46 -7.38
N ASP A 72 -5.61 -4.58 -7.37
CA ASP A 72 -4.87 -5.59 -6.61
C ASP A 72 -5.17 -5.47 -5.10
N LEU A 73 -5.07 -4.26 -4.54
CA LEU A 73 -5.37 -4.03 -3.11
C LEU A 73 -6.82 -4.39 -2.77
N TRP A 74 -7.78 -4.06 -3.65
CA TRP A 74 -9.18 -4.43 -3.45
C TRP A 74 -9.39 -5.95 -3.44
N GLN A 75 -8.69 -6.70 -4.33
CA GLN A 75 -8.68 -8.17 -4.29
C GLN A 75 -8.06 -8.71 -3.01
N LEU A 76 -6.93 -8.13 -2.56
CA LEU A 76 -6.29 -8.48 -1.28
C LEU A 76 -7.25 -8.26 -0.10
N ALA A 77 -8.06 -7.21 -0.15
CA ALA A 77 -9.06 -6.91 0.87
C ALA A 77 -10.31 -7.84 0.82
N GLY A 78 -10.39 -8.78 -0.12
CA GLY A 78 -11.52 -9.71 -0.24
C GLY A 78 -12.61 -9.25 -1.20
N GLY A 79 -12.36 -8.19 -1.99
CA GLY A 79 -13.34 -7.58 -2.88
C GLY A 79 -13.35 -8.09 -4.33
N ALA A 80 -12.62 -9.16 -4.66
CA ALA A 80 -12.46 -9.63 -6.04
C ALA A 80 -13.79 -9.76 -6.80
N ASP A 81 -14.78 -10.41 -6.21
CA ASP A 81 -16.09 -10.68 -6.84
C ASP A 81 -16.93 -9.40 -7.09
N THR A 82 -16.52 -8.28 -6.52
CA THR A 82 -17.21 -6.99 -6.66
C THR A 82 -16.51 -6.02 -7.61
N LEU A 83 -15.30 -6.37 -8.08
CA LEU A 83 -14.56 -5.55 -9.03
C LEU A 83 -15.18 -5.66 -10.41
N VAL A 84 -15.75 -4.56 -10.93
CA VAL A 84 -16.47 -4.54 -12.22
C VAL A 84 -15.75 -3.76 -13.31
N ALA A 85 -14.74 -2.95 -12.95
CA ALA A 85 -13.94 -2.19 -13.90
C ALA A 85 -12.58 -1.85 -13.30
N ALA A 86 -11.54 -1.81 -14.14
CA ALA A 86 -10.19 -1.45 -13.73
C ALA A 86 -9.47 -0.70 -14.86
N ALA A 87 -8.44 0.10 -14.52
CA ALA A 87 -7.53 0.67 -15.50
C ALA A 87 -6.65 -0.42 -16.13
N ASP A 88 -6.17 -0.21 -17.35
CA ASP A 88 -5.43 -1.17 -18.19
C ASP A 88 -4.16 -1.73 -17.53
N ASP A 89 -3.56 -0.97 -16.60
CA ASP A 89 -2.38 -1.41 -15.85
C ASP A 89 -2.66 -2.57 -14.87
N ALA A 90 -3.93 -2.85 -14.57
CA ALA A 90 -4.33 -4.04 -13.82
C ALA A 90 -3.90 -5.33 -14.54
N TRP A 91 -4.01 -5.37 -15.89
CA TRP A 91 -3.57 -6.50 -16.71
C TRP A 91 -2.12 -6.37 -17.15
N THR A 92 -1.71 -5.18 -17.60
CA THR A 92 -0.40 -4.99 -18.25
C THR A 92 0.77 -4.85 -17.29
N SER A 93 0.56 -4.31 -16.09
CA SER A 93 1.60 -4.05 -15.09
C SER A 93 1.45 -4.91 -13.84
N PHE A 94 0.23 -5.22 -13.43
CA PHE A 94 -0.04 -6.03 -12.24
C PHE A 94 -0.31 -7.50 -12.56
N ASP A 95 -0.60 -7.83 -13.84
CA ASP A 95 -0.90 -9.19 -14.30
C ASP A 95 -1.99 -9.85 -13.43
N LEU A 96 -3.04 -9.08 -13.12
CA LEU A 96 -4.13 -9.56 -12.30
C LEU A 96 -4.99 -10.53 -13.10
N ASN A 97 -5.32 -11.67 -12.49
CA ASN A 97 -6.29 -12.58 -13.04
C ASN A 97 -7.70 -12.07 -12.72
N LEU A 98 -8.19 -11.14 -13.52
CA LEU A 98 -9.53 -10.56 -13.40
C LEU A 98 -10.53 -11.39 -14.21
N ASP A 99 -11.80 -11.39 -13.77
CA ASP A 99 -12.88 -12.03 -14.50
C ASP A 99 -13.06 -11.39 -15.89
N GLU A 100 -13.54 -12.17 -16.86
CA GLU A 100 -13.67 -11.73 -18.26
C GLU A 100 -14.67 -10.57 -18.45
N ASP A 101 -15.57 -10.35 -17.50
CA ASP A 101 -16.57 -9.29 -17.52
C ASP A 101 -16.10 -8.00 -16.83
N VAL A 102 -14.88 -7.96 -16.27
CA VAL A 102 -14.29 -6.73 -15.73
C VAL A 102 -13.92 -5.80 -16.88
N VAL A 103 -14.52 -4.60 -16.87
CA VAL A 103 -14.35 -3.62 -17.96
C VAL A 103 -12.99 -2.94 -17.88
N ASP A 104 -12.25 -2.96 -18.99
CA ASP A 104 -11.04 -2.16 -19.16
C ASP A 104 -11.40 -0.67 -19.36
N LEU A 105 -10.95 0.18 -18.43
CA LEU A 105 -11.20 1.62 -18.44
C LEU A 105 -10.16 2.43 -19.23
N GLY A 106 -9.19 1.75 -19.85
CA GLY A 106 -8.06 2.40 -20.53
C GLY A 106 -6.95 2.87 -19.58
N GLY A 107 -6.06 3.69 -20.09
CA GLY A 107 -4.86 4.11 -19.38
C GLY A 107 -5.13 4.95 -18.13
N VAL A 108 -4.32 4.76 -17.10
CA VAL A 108 -4.40 5.42 -15.77
C VAL A 108 -4.58 6.95 -15.84
N LYS A 109 -4.05 7.60 -16.89
CA LYS A 109 -4.16 9.05 -17.11
C LYS A 109 -5.26 9.44 -18.09
N GLN A 110 -5.96 8.47 -18.68
CA GLN A 110 -6.98 8.66 -19.71
C GLN A 110 -8.12 7.68 -19.52
N ILE A 111 -8.76 7.76 -18.36
CA ILE A 111 -9.90 6.88 -18.02
C ILE A 111 -11.08 7.14 -18.94
N ASN A 112 -11.65 6.06 -19.49
CA ASN A 112 -12.86 6.10 -20.30
C ASN A 112 -14.09 6.25 -19.41
N LEU A 113 -14.61 7.48 -19.30
CA LEU A 113 -15.76 7.81 -18.46
C LEU A 113 -17.06 7.16 -18.95
N GLU A 114 -17.21 6.89 -20.27
CA GLU A 114 -18.40 6.21 -20.80
C GLU A 114 -18.44 4.75 -20.33
N GLN A 115 -17.31 4.04 -20.43
CA GLN A 115 -17.20 2.67 -19.92
C GLN A 115 -17.37 2.63 -18.41
N LEU A 116 -16.77 3.58 -17.67
CA LEU A 116 -16.94 3.68 -16.22
C LEU A 116 -18.40 3.87 -15.83
N ALA A 117 -19.12 4.78 -16.51
CA ALA A 117 -20.56 5.01 -16.28
C ALA A 117 -21.40 3.77 -16.66
N ALA A 118 -21.06 3.10 -17.77
CA ALA A 118 -21.75 1.88 -18.20
C ALA A 118 -21.54 0.71 -17.22
N ALA A 119 -20.35 0.63 -16.58
CA ALA A 119 -20.06 -0.36 -15.54
C ALA A 119 -20.87 -0.12 -14.25
N GLN A 120 -21.48 1.03 -14.06
CA GLN A 120 -22.34 1.38 -12.92
C GLN A 120 -21.73 1.02 -11.55
N PRO A 121 -20.51 1.47 -11.22
CA PRO A 121 -19.93 1.21 -9.91
C PRO A 121 -20.67 1.98 -8.82
N ASP A 122 -20.83 1.37 -7.64
CA ASP A 122 -21.34 2.04 -6.44
C ASP A 122 -20.19 2.66 -5.59
N LEU A 123 -18.94 2.27 -5.90
CA LEU A 123 -17.74 2.88 -5.37
C LEU A 123 -16.62 2.92 -6.42
N VAL A 124 -15.95 4.05 -6.56
CA VAL A 124 -14.77 4.25 -7.40
C VAL A 124 -13.55 4.50 -6.51
N LEU A 125 -12.48 3.73 -6.71
CA LEU A 125 -11.19 3.91 -6.05
C LEU A 125 -10.25 4.67 -6.98
N ALA A 126 -9.86 5.88 -6.61
CA ALA A 126 -9.05 6.78 -7.42
C ALA A 126 -7.77 7.22 -6.70
N SER A 127 -6.72 7.56 -7.46
CA SER A 127 -5.43 7.98 -6.91
C SER A 127 -5.34 9.50 -6.81
N SER A 128 -5.09 10.03 -5.61
CA SER A 128 -4.78 11.45 -5.39
C SER A 128 -3.37 11.84 -5.87
N ASN A 129 -2.48 10.85 -6.11
CA ASN A 129 -1.14 11.07 -6.68
C ASN A 129 -1.14 11.17 -8.21
N THR A 130 -2.29 10.95 -8.87
CA THR A 130 -2.45 11.03 -10.32
C THR A 130 -3.27 12.26 -10.67
N ALA A 131 -2.62 13.36 -11.07
CA ALA A 131 -3.29 14.64 -11.34
C ALA A 131 -4.49 14.49 -12.28
N ALA A 132 -4.35 13.70 -13.36
CA ALA A 132 -5.43 13.44 -14.30
C ALA A 132 -6.67 12.79 -13.64
N GLN A 133 -6.49 11.96 -12.60
CA GLN A 133 -7.61 11.37 -11.87
C GLN A 133 -8.26 12.36 -10.91
N VAL A 134 -7.47 13.24 -10.30
CA VAL A 134 -8.00 14.33 -9.45
C VAL A 134 -8.85 15.30 -10.29
N GLU A 135 -8.42 15.60 -11.51
CA GLU A 135 -9.13 16.45 -12.46
C GLU A 135 -10.49 15.85 -12.92
N LEU A 136 -10.65 14.53 -12.80
CA LEU A 136 -11.93 13.86 -13.13
C LEU A 136 -13.01 14.05 -12.06
N LEU A 137 -12.67 14.49 -10.84
CA LEU A 137 -13.63 14.56 -9.73
C LEU A 137 -14.94 15.27 -10.09
N PRO A 138 -14.98 16.46 -10.74
CA PRO A 138 -16.24 17.10 -11.08
C PRO A 138 -17.09 16.27 -12.05
N ALA A 139 -16.47 15.56 -13.00
CA ALA A 139 -17.19 14.71 -13.94
C ALA A 139 -17.76 13.46 -13.26
N LEU A 140 -17.00 12.84 -12.35
CA LEU A 140 -17.45 11.68 -11.57
C LEU A 140 -18.64 12.06 -10.66
N GLU A 141 -18.60 13.23 -10.03
CA GLU A 141 -19.70 13.76 -9.23
C GLU A 141 -20.95 14.06 -10.08
N GLN A 142 -20.79 14.62 -11.30
CA GLN A 142 -21.91 14.84 -12.23
C GLN A 142 -22.58 13.53 -12.69
N LEU A 143 -21.79 12.45 -12.78
CA LEU A 143 -22.30 11.10 -13.06
C LEU A 143 -22.97 10.46 -11.83
N GLY A 144 -22.94 11.12 -10.68
CA GLY A 144 -23.50 10.60 -9.43
C GLY A 144 -22.67 9.44 -8.81
N LEU A 145 -21.42 9.27 -9.25
CA LEU A 145 -20.55 8.21 -8.77
C LEU A 145 -19.95 8.58 -7.42
N LYS A 146 -19.94 7.64 -6.47
CA LYS A 146 -19.23 7.77 -5.21
C LYS A 146 -17.77 7.44 -5.43
N VAL A 147 -16.89 8.37 -5.08
CA VAL A 147 -15.45 8.25 -5.31
C VAL A 147 -14.70 8.43 -4.00
N ALA A 148 -13.74 7.55 -3.74
CA ALA A 148 -12.75 7.67 -2.68
C ALA A 148 -11.35 7.82 -3.29
N TYR A 149 -10.64 8.88 -2.90
CA TYR A 149 -9.27 9.14 -3.35
C TYR A 149 -8.27 8.67 -2.29
N PHE A 150 -7.27 7.91 -2.74
CA PHE A 150 -6.21 7.43 -1.89
C PHE A 150 -4.84 7.87 -2.41
N LYS A 151 -3.97 8.28 -1.49
CA LYS A 151 -2.54 8.39 -1.70
C LYS A 151 -1.89 7.09 -1.22
N VAL A 152 -1.14 6.41 -2.06
CA VAL A 152 -0.27 5.32 -1.63
C VAL A 152 1.12 5.60 -2.19
N ALA A 153 1.99 6.20 -1.38
CA ALA A 153 3.38 6.51 -1.70
C ALA A 153 4.34 5.73 -0.79
N GLU A 154 3.95 5.51 0.47
CA GLU A 154 4.72 4.80 1.48
C GLU A 154 3.93 3.62 2.09
N PHE A 155 4.60 2.83 2.91
CA PHE A 155 4.01 1.61 3.48
C PHE A 155 2.82 1.91 4.40
N GLN A 156 2.85 3.01 5.16
CA GLN A 156 1.73 3.38 6.04
C GLN A 156 0.46 3.76 5.26
N ASP A 157 0.62 4.38 4.09
CA ASP A 157 -0.50 4.67 3.18
C ASP A 157 -1.19 3.36 2.71
N TYR A 158 -0.37 2.35 2.38
CA TYR A 158 -0.88 1.02 2.02
C TYR A 158 -1.67 0.38 3.16
N LEU A 159 -1.14 0.40 4.39
CA LEU A 159 -1.84 -0.15 5.56
C LEU A 159 -3.16 0.56 5.80
N HIS A 160 -3.17 1.89 5.70
CA HIS A 160 -4.39 2.69 5.87
C HIS A 160 -5.46 2.34 4.83
N MET A 161 -5.10 2.29 3.55
CA MET A 161 -6.03 1.94 2.48
C MET A 161 -6.54 0.49 2.62
N LEU A 162 -5.65 -0.46 2.94
CA LEU A 162 -6.02 -1.86 3.12
C LEU A 162 -7.00 -2.03 4.30
N ASP A 163 -6.76 -1.36 5.44
CA ASP A 163 -7.66 -1.40 6.59
C ASP A 163 -9.07 -0.90 6.21
N LEU A 164 -9.18 0.24 5.53
CA LEU A 164 -10.45 0.75 5.05
C LEU A 164 -11.14 -0.20 4.06
N CYS A 165 -10.38 -0.77 3.12
CA CYS A 165 -10.93 -1.71 2.15
C CYS A 165 -11.44 -2.99 2.83
N THR A 166 -10.73 -3.54 3.83
CA THR A 166 -11.18 -4.72 4.57
C THR A 166 -12.42 -4.45 5.44
N GLN A 167 -12.57 -3.24 5.96
CA GLN A 167 -13.80 -2.81 6.64
C GLN A 167 -14.99 -2.73 5.65
N LEU A 168 -14.76 -2.24 4.43
CA LEU A 168 -15.79 -2.14 3.39
C LEU A 168 -16.22 -3.51 2.85
N THR A 169 -15.30 -4.46 2.72
CA THR A 169 -15.62 -5.84 2.30
C THR A 169 -16.17 -6.67 3.43
N GLY A 170 -15.92 -6.28 4.69
CA GLY A 170 -16.27 -7.05 5.89
C GLY A 170 -15.30 -8.19 6.22
N ASP A 171 -14.20 -8.36 5.45
CA ASP A 171 -13.18 -9.39 5.63
C ASP A 171 -11.96 -8.84 6.36
N THR A 172 -12.15 -8.49 7.63
CA THR A 172 -11.08 -7.90 8.46
C THR A 172 -9.91 -8.85 8.77
N ASP A 173 -10.08 -10.16 8.61
CA ASP A 173 -9.00 -11.13 8.79
C ASP A 173 -7.90 -10.93 7.74
N ARG A 174 -8.24 -10.44 6.56
CA ARG A 174 -7.27 -10.10 5.51
C ARG A 174 -6.34 -8.95 5.90
N PHE A 175 -6.80 -8.02 6.72
CA PHE A 175 -5.91 -7.01 7.28
C PHE A 175 -4.85 -7.64 8.20
N ALA A 176 -5.21 -8.64 9.00
CA ALA A 176 -4.24 -9.36 9.81
C ALA A 176 -3.19 -10.09 8.95
N GLN A 177 -3.61 -10.63 7.80
CA GLN A 177 -2.74 -11.36 6.87
C GLN A 177 -1.86 -10.41 6.03
N TYR A 178 -2.48 -9.51 5.28
CA TYR A 178 -1.81 -8.68 4.27
C TYR A 178 -1.37 -7.30 4.80
N GLY A 179 -1.90 -6.85 5.94
CA GLY A 179 -1.46 -5.65 6.65
C GLY A 179 -0.43 -5.99 7.73
N LEU A 180 -0.89 -6.50 8.89
CA LEU A 180 -0.03 -6.76 10.04
C LEU A 180 1.04 -7.85 9.77
N GLY A 181 0.74 -8.81 8.89
CA GLY A 181 1.71 -9.81 8.43
C GLY A 181 2.88 -9.17 7.71
N VAL A 182 2.58 -8.28 6.76
CA VAL A 182 3.57 -7.55 5.96
C VAL A 182 4.30 -6.51 6.82
N GLU A 183 3.62 -5.84 7.76
CA GLU A 183 4.24 -4.90 8.70
C GLU A 183 5.37 -5.54 9.50
N ARG A 184 5.17 -6.78 9.98
CA ARG A 184 6.23 -7.52 10.68
C ARG A 184 7.45 -7.79 9.79
N GLN A 185 7.25 -8.09 8.51
CA GLN A 185 8.34 -8.29 7.54
C GLN A 185 9.10 -6.99 7.30
N VAL A 186 8.37 -5.89 7.07
CA VAL A 186 8.95 -4.55 6.90
C VAL A 186 9.77 -4.15 8.14
N GLN A 187 9.22 -4.37 9.35
CA GLN A 187 9.94 -4.05 10.58
C GLN A 187 11.20 -4.90 10.75
N ALA A 188 11.13 -6.20 10.47
CA ALA A 188 12.31 -7.07 10.53
C ALA A 188 13.41 -6.63 9.56
N ALA A 189 13.05 -6.15 8.36
CA ALA A 189 14.02 -5.58 7.41
C ALA A 189 14.63 -4.27 7.93
N ARG A 190 13.81 -3.38 8.51
CA ARG A 190 14.26 -2.10 9.11
C ARG A 190 15.20 -2.31 10.29
N ASP A 191 14.96 -3.34 11.10
CA ASP A 191 15.80 -3.67 12.28
C ASP A 191 17.22 -4.14 11.87
N ARG A 192 17.46 -4.42 10.59
CA ARG A 192 18.81 -4.74 10.06
C ARG A 192 19.69 -3.51 9.86
N ALA A 193 19.11 -2.31 9.84
CA ALA A 193 19.90 -1.07 9.73
C ALA A 193 20.88 -0.94 10.91
N ASP A 194 22.16 -0.87 10.59
CA ASP A 194 23.27 -0.87 11.55
C ASP A 194 23.72 0.53 11.99
N GLY A 195 23.05 1.58 11.47
CA GLY A 195 23.38 2.97 11.75
C GLY A 195 24.54 3.53 10.91
N SER A 196 25.07 2.78 9.94
CA SER A 196 26.12 3.26 9.03
C SER A 196 25.69 4.41 8.12
N ALA A 197 24.36 4.55 7.90
CA ALA A 197 23.74 5.58 7.07
C ALA A 197 24.37 5.71 5.67
N PRO A 198 24.41 4.63 4.86
CA PRO A 198 25.04 4.66 3.55
C PRO A 198 24.38 5.68 2.63
N THR A 199 25.17 6.33 1.77
CA THR A 199 24.67 7.27 0.79
C THR A 199 24.14 6.55 -0.44
N ALA A 200 23.00 7.01 -0.98
CA ALA A 200 22.36 6.39 -2.14
C ALA A 200 21.96 7.43 -3.19
N LEU A 201 22.08 7.05 -4.45
CA LEU A 201 21.50 7.75 -5.60
C LEU A 201 20.36 6.93 -6.16
N TYR A 202 19.17 7.52 -6.26
CA TYR A 202 18.04 6.91 -6.94
C TYR A 202 17.76 7.58 -8.28
N ILE A 203 17.84 6.80 -9.37
CA ILE A 203 17.57 7.24 -10.75
C ILE A 203 16.32 6.52 -11.27
N ARG A 204 15.39 7.30 -11.81
CA ARG A 204 14.28 6.76 -12.62
C ARG A 204 14.58 7.00 -14.08
N ALA A 205 14.66 5.92 -14.87
CA ALA A 205 14.86 5.95 -16.31
C ALA A 205 13.53 5.67 -17.04
N THR A 206 13.25 6.44 -18.08
CA THR A 206 12.10 6.28 -18.97
C THR A 206 12.56 6.45 -20.41
N GLY A 207 11.74 6.13 -21.41
CA GLY A 207 12.04 6.43 -22.81
C GLY A 207 12.26 7.93 -23.09
N ALA A 208 11.73 8.81 -22.26
CA ALA A 208 11.92 10.27 -22.36
C ALA A 208 13.21 10.79 -21.69
N GLY A 209 13.94 9.94 -20.94
CA GLY A 209 15.19 10.32 -20.26
C GLY A 209 15.27 9.84 -18.82
N CYS A 210 16.30 10.28 -18.12
CA CYS A 210 16.59 9.94 -16.74
C CYS A 210 16.33 11.11 -15.79
N LYS A 211 15.79 10.81 -14.62
CA LYS A 211 15.60 11.77 -13.53
C LYS A 211 16.10 11.20 -12.21
N VAL A 212 16.78 12.03 -11.44
CA VAL A 212 17.09 11.74 -10.04
C VAL A 212 15.82 11.90 -9.21
N LYS A 213 15.66 11.05 -8.22
CA LYS A 213 14.53 11.05 -7.28
C LYS A 213 15.05 11.17 -5.85
N ASN A 214 14.36 11.96 -5.04
CA ASN A 214 14.63 12.07 -3.61
C ASN A 214 13.89 10.98 -2.80
N SER A 215 14.02 11.05 -1.48
CA SER A 215 13.37 10.14 -0.52
C SER A 215 11.89 10.45 -0.28
N ARG A 216 11.29 11.41 -0.98
CA ARG A 216 9.89 11.81 -0.81
C ARG A 216 9.08 11.46 -2.05
N ASP A 217 7.82 11.09 -1.83
CA ASP A 217 6.83 10.83 -2.89
C ASP A 217 7.27 9.78 -3.93
N SER A 218 8.12 8.82 -3.50
CA SER A 218 8.57 7.73 -4.36
C SER A 218 8.81 6.45 -3.55
N VAL A 219 8.27 5.34 -4.02
CA VAL A 219 8.29 4.04 -3.30
C VAL A 219 9.71 3.65 -2.87
N LEU A 220 10.66 3.59 -3.81
CA LEU A 220 12.05 3.24 -3.48
C LEU A 220 12.72 4.29 -2.58
N GLY A 221 12.47 5.59 -2.83
CA GLY A 221 13.06 6.65 -2.01
C GLY A 221 12.65 6.57 -0.55
N GLU A 222 11.37 6.33 -0.29
CA GLU A 222 10.84 6.13 1.06
C GLU A 222 11.44 4.88 1.73
N MET A 223 11.52 3.75 1.00
CA MET A 223 12.12 2.53 1.52
C MET A 223 13.60 2.73 1.90
N LEU A 224 14.40 3.41 1.06
CA LEU A 224 15.80 3.72 1.33
C LEU A 224 15.95 4.58 2.59
N ARG A 225 15.11 5.61 2.73
CA ARG A 225 15.07 6.44 3.94
C ARG A 225 14.74 5.61 5.19
N ASP A 226 13.73 4.77 5.11
CA ASP A 226 13.28 3.93 6.21
C ASP A 226 14.32 2.89 6.63
N LEU A 227 15.16 2.45 5.69
CA LEU A 227 16.33 1.60 5.94
C LEU A 227 17.57 2.39 6.34
N GLY A 228 17.47 3.70 6.63
CA GLY A 228 18.54 4.51 7.16
C GLY A 228 19.51 5.06 6.12
N CYS A 229 19.24 4.94 4.81
CA CYS A 229 20.07 5.54 3.78
C CYS A 229 19.90 7.06 3.71
N VAL A 230 20.97 7.73 3.31
CA VAL A 230 20.99 9.15 2.97
C VAL A 230 20.94 9.29 1.46
N ASN A 231 19.78 9.67 0.92
CA ASN A 231 19.69 9.96 -0.51
C ASN A 231 20.39 11.30 -0.83
N ILE A 232 21.37 11.25 -1.71
CA ILE A 232 22.17 12.46 -2.04
C ILE A 232 21.36 13.59 -2.65
N ALA A 233 20.19 13.29 -3.22
CA ALA A 233 19.29 14.29 -3.80
C ALA A 233 18.37 14.97 -2.75
N ASP A 234 18.32 14.50 -1.50
CA ASP A 234 17.49 15.12 -0.47
C ASP A 234 17.97 16.51 -0.06
N SER A 235 19.27 16.75 -0.21
CA SER A 235 19.93 18.04 0.10
C SER A 235 20.42 18.79 -1.15
N ASP A 236 20.15 18.28 -2.35
CA ASP A 236 20.61 18.87 -3.62
C ASP A 236 19.46 19.02 -4.62
N GLU A 237 18.76 20.16 -4.54
CA GLU A 237 17.64 20.46 -5.42
C GLU A 237 18.07 20.55 -6.89
N THR A 238 19.34 20.90 -7.17
CA THR A 238 19.83 21.00 -8.55
C THR A 238 19.87 19.64 -9.24
N LEU A 239 20.16 18.56 -8.50
CA LEU A 239 20.08 17.19 -9.02
C LEU A 239 18.65 16.76 -9.36
N LEU A 240 17.65 17.25 -8.61
CA LEU A 240 16.24 16.94 -8.87
C LEU A 240 15.71 17.67 -10.11
N GLU A 241 16.19 18.90 -10.35
CA GLU A 241 15.82 19.68 -11.53
C GLU A 241 16.52 19.18 -12.79
N GLN A 242 17.81 18.91 -12.68
CA GLN A 242 18.63 18.46 -13.81
C GLN A 242 19.66 17.42 -13.36
N LEU A 243 19.56 16.22 -13.97
CA LEU A 243 20.57 15.18 -13.77
C LEU A 243 21.93 15.66 -14.26
N SER A 244 22.91 15.73 -13.36
CA SER A 244 24.30 16.15 -13.62
C SER A 244 25.28 15.07 -13.19
N LEU A 245 25.97 14.45 -14.17
CA LEU A 245 26.99 13.44 -13.88
C LEU A 245 28.16 14.05 -13.08
N GLU A 246 28.56 15.31 -13.38
CA GLU A 246 29.61 15.98 -12.62
C GLU A 246 29.26 16.10 -11.13
N ARG A 247 27.99 16.44 -10.83
CA ARG A 247 27.53 16.54 -9.45
C ARG A 247 27.46 15.17 -8.77
N ILE A 248 27.02 14.14 -9.50
CA ILE A 248 27.03 12.75 -8.99
C ILE A 248 28.46 12.30 -8.66
N LEU A 249 29.43 12.59 -9.54
CA LEU A 249 30.85 12.29 -9.30
C LEU A 249 31.43 13.00 -8.07
N GLN A 250 31.02 14.26 -7.83
CA GLN A 250 31.44 15.00 -6.64
C GLN A 250 30.90 14.44 -5.34
N LEU A 251 29.65 13.93 -5.38
CA LEU A 251 28.97 13.36 -4.20
C LEU A 251 29.33 11.89 -3.96
N ASP A 252 29.77 11.18 -5.00
CA ASP A 252 30.24 9.80 -5.02
C ASP A 252 29.44 8.85 -4.09
N PRO A 253 28.18 8.56 -4.39
CA PRO A 253 27.31 7.77 -3.51
C PRO A 253 27.81 6.33 -3.33
N ASP A 254 27.56 5.73 -2.15
CA ASP A 254 27.92 4.35 -1.85
C ASP A 254 27.13 3.34 -2.67
N PHE A 255 25.88 3.66 -3.00
CA PHE A 255 24.95 2.82 -3.77
C PHE A 255 24.25 3.62 -4.86
N ILE A 256 24.00 2.95 -6.00
CA ILE A 256 23.20 3.51 -7.08
C ILE A 256 22.06 2.53 -7.42
N PHE A 257 20.85 3.04 -7.32
CA PHE A 257 19.63 2.29 -7.65
C PHE A 257 18.96 2.92 -8.87
N VAL A 258 18.62 2.09 -9.85
CA VAL A 258 17.91 2.52 -11.06
C VAL A 258 16.61 1.75 -11.17
N VAL A 259 15.50 2.47 -11.40
CA VAL A 259 14.23 1.86 -11.77
C VAL A 259 13.86 2.28 -13.18
N MET A 260 13.60 1.31 -14.05
CA MET A 260 13.16 1.54 -15.41
C MET A 260 11.64 1.55 -15.46
N GLN A 261 11.05 2.65 -15.92
CA GLN A 261 9.61 2.84 -16.04
C GLN A 261 9.18 2.91 -17.51
N GLY A 262 8.01 2.37 -17.82
CA GLY A 262 7.39 2.36 -19.15
C GLY A 262 7.14 0.93 -19.64
N ALA A 263 6.28 0.78 -20.62
CA ALA A 263 5.95 -0.53 -21.22
C ALA A 263 7.17 -1.15 -21.93
N ASP A 264 7.96 -0.31 -22.63
CA ASP A 264 9.22 -0.74 -23.26
C ASP A 264 10.43 -0.34 -22.41
N LYS A 265 10.95 -1.31 -21.65
CA LYS A 265 12.16 -1.12 -20.83
C LYS A 265 13.42 -0.87 -21.69
N SER A 266 13.43 -1.28 -22.96
CA SER A 266 14.56 -1.05 -23.84
C SER A 266 14.75 0.43 -24.19
N GLU A 267 13.66 1.21 -24.23
CA GLU A 267 13.74 2.66 -24.41
C GLU A 267 14.34 3.33 -23.17
N ALA A 268 13.92 2.92 -21.99
CA ALA A 268 14.49 3.42 -20.74
C ALA A 268 15.98 3.07 -20.62
N GLN A 269 16.37 1.86 -21.02
CA GLN A 269 17.78 1.44 -21.04
C GLN A 269 18.59 2.31 -22.02
N ARG A 270 18.11 2.54 -23.25
CA ARG A 270 18.80 3.40 -24.22
C ARG A 270 18.97 4.83 -23.68
N ALA A 271 17.95 5.37 -23.02
CA ALA A 271 18.05 6.68 -22.40
C ALA A 271 19.11 6.72 -21.28
N LEU A 272 19.18 5.68 -20.46
CA LEU A 272 20.16 5.54 -19.39
C LEU A 272 21.59 5.41 -19.94
N ASP A 273 21.79 4.56 -20.96
CA ASP A 273 23.06 4.37 -21.62
C ASP A 273 23.58 5.72 -22.19
N HIS A 274 22.74 6.41 -22.95
CA HIS A 274 23.12 7.69 -23.57
C HIS A 274 23.38 8.79 -22.53
N THR A 275 22.61 8.84 -21.45
CA THR A 275 22.69 9.95 -20.47
C THR A 275 23.86 9.78 -19.51
N LEU A 276 24.15 8.56 -19.08
CA LEU A 276 25.10 8.26 -17.99
C LEU A 276 26.16 7.22 -18.36
N LEU A 277 25.75 6.01 -18.78
CA LEU A 277 26.64 4.85 -18.82
C LEU A 277 27.68 4.94 -19.94
N ALA A 278 27.38 5.66 -21.06
CA ALA A 278 28.34 5.89 -22.14
C ALA A 278 29.47 6.84 -21.77
N ASN A 279 29.34 7.62 -20.68
CA ASN A 279 30.42 8.50 -20.23
C ASN A 279 31.47 7.71 -19.46
N PRO A 280 32.77 7.73 -19.87
CA PRO A 280 33.82 7.00 -19.16
C PRO A 280 33.96 7.38 -17.69
N ALA A 281 33.63 8.62 -17.31
CA ALA A 281 33.68 9.08 -15.93
C ALA A 281 32.69 8.34 -15.01
N TRP A 282 31.61 7.75 -15.56
CA TRP A 282 30.70 6.90 -14.80
C TRP A 282 31.42 5.72 -14.11
N GLN A 283 32.44 5.16 -14.81
CA GLN A 283 33.23 4.04 -14.29
C GLN A 283 34.14 4.41 -13.11
N SER A 284 34.31 5.69 -12.83
CA SER A 284 35.12 6.14 -11.66
C SER A 284 34.33 6.24 -10.36
N LEU A 285 32.98 6.14 -10.43
CA LEU A 285 32.14 6.14 -9.22
C LEU A 285 32.45 4.91 -8.32
N THR A 286 32.58 5.15 -7.02
CA THR A 286 32.86 4.12 -6.03
C THR A 286 31.79 3.01 -6.07
N ALA A 287 30.51 3.38 -6.17
CA ALA A 287 29.41 2.41 -6.30
C ALA A 287 29.58 1.50 -7.53
N VAL A 288 29.99 2.04 -8.69
CA VAL A 288 30.19 1.28 -9.92
C VAL A 288 31.39 0.33 -9.78
N GLN A 289 32.52 0.82 -9.25
CA GLN A 289 33.75 0.03 -9.07
C GLN A 289 33.55 -1.13 -8.09
N GLN A 290 32.67 -0.95 -7.10
CA GLN A 290 32.37 -1.95 -6.08
C GLN A 290 31.17 -2.85 -6.42
N GLY A 291 30.59 -2.72 -7.63
CA GLY A 291 29.43 -3.49 -8.03
C GLY A 291 28.14 -3.14 -7.29
N ARG A 292 28.06 -1.94 -6.70
CA ARG A 292 26.88 -1.44 -5.95
C ARG A 292 25.95 -0.59 -6.81
N TYR A 293 25.83 -0.98 -8.06
CA TYR A 293 24.90 -0.42 -9.04
C TYR A 293 23.82 -1.47 -9.35
N TYR A 294 22.56 -1.15 -9.05
CA TYR A 294 21.45 -2.09 -9.12
C TYR A 294 20.33 -1.56 -10.01
N VAL A 295 19.86 -2.39 -10.94
CA VAL A 295 18.62 -2.17 -11.67
C VAL A 295 17.52 -2.91 -10.94
N MET A 296 16.55 -2.15 -10.42
CA MET A 296 15.52 -2.64 -9.53
C MET A 296 14.23 -2.96 -10.28
N ASP A 297 13.50 -3.97 -9.81
CA ASP A 297 12.19 -4.34 -10.33
C ASP A 297 11.18 -3.19 -10.14
N ASP A 298 10.59 -2.69 -11.22
CA ASP A 298 9.64 -1.58 -11.16
C ASP A 298 8.32 -1.95 -10.46
N ARG A 299 7.93 -3.22 -10.42
CA ARG A 299 6.77 -3.69 -9.65
C ARG A 299 6.95 -3.51 -8.16
N LEU A 300 8.18 -3.69 -7.65
CA LEU A 300 8.49 -3.54 -6.23
C LEU A 300 8.88 -2.11 -5.87
N TYR A 301 9.48 -1.35 -6.81
CA TYR A 301 10.17 -0.10 -6.45
C TYR A 301 9.69 1.15 -7.16
N ASN A 302 8.73 1.05 -8.09
CA ASN A 302 8.09 2.19 -8.74
C ASN A 302 6.57 2.14 -8.67
N LEU A 303 5.99 0.95 -8.87
CA LEU A 303 4.58 0.69 -8.64
C LEU A 303 4.36 0.44 -7.14
N LYS A 304 3.11 0.22 -6.72
CA LYS A 304 2.83 -0.09 -5.32
C LYS A 304 2.99 -1.61 -5.11
N PRO A 305 3.90 -2.06 -4.23
CA PRO A 305 4.14 -3.49 -4.01
C PRO A 305 2.95 -4.23 -3.39
N ASN A 306 2.05 -3.53 -2.71
CA ASN A 306 0.91 -4.08 -1.97
C ASN A 306 1.34 -5.20 -0.99
N ALA A 307 0.84 -6.43 -1.10
CA ALA A 307 1.26 -7.52 -0.22
C ALA A 307 2.77 -7.85 -0.27
N ARG A 308 3.50 -7.33 -1.26
CA ARG A 308 4.94 -7.55 -1.45
C ARG A 308 5.85 -6.45 -0.86
N TRP A 309 5.29 -5.53 -0.06
CA TRP A 309 6.12 -4.54 0.65
C TRP A 309 7.22 -5.20 1.49
N GLY A 310 6.89 -6.29 2.22
CA GLY A 310 7.86 -7.04 3.01
C GLY A 310 9.03 -7.57 2.18
N GLU A 311 8.73 -8.21 1.04
CA GLU A 311 9.72 -8.69 0.07
C GLU A 311 10.63 -7.56 -0.44
N ALA A 312 10.04 -6.41 -0.78
CA ALA A 312 10.79 -5.26 -1.29
C ALA A 312 11.76 -4.70 -0.23
N TYR A 313 11.32 -4.57 1.02
CA TYR A 313 12.19 -4.13 2.12
C TYR A 313 13.27 -5.15 2.45
N GLU A 314 12.95 -6.44 2.48
CA GLU A 314 13.91 -7.52 2.74
C GLU A 314 15.02 -7.52 1.70
N HIS A 315 14.66 -7.46 0.40
CA HIS A 315 15.64 -7.41 -0.69
C HIS A 315 16.55 -6.17 -0.61
N LEU A 316 16.01 -4.98 -0.28
CA LEU A 316 16.84 -3.79 -0.06
C LEU A 316 17.74 -3.94 1.15
N ALA A 317 17.26 -4.53 2.23
CA ALA A 317 18.07 -4.77 3.42
C ALA A 317 19.21 -5.78 3.14
N ASP A 318 18.99 -6.79 2.27
CA ASP A 318 20.04 -7.71 1.80
C ASP A 318 21.14 -6.99 1.03
N ILE A 319 20.77 -6.00 0.20
CA ILE A 319 21.73 -5.19 -0.56
C ILE A 319 22.52 -4.25 0.36
N LEU A 320 21.83 -3.56 1.28
CA LEU A 320 22.42 -2.51 2.10
C LEU A 320 23.21 -3.05 3.28
N TYR A 321 22.74 -4.14 3.88
CA TYR A 321 23.21 -4.75 5.12
C TYR A 321 23.35 -6.26 4.96
N PRO A 322 24.26 -6.75 4.07
CA PRO A 322 24.45 -8.18 3.88
C PRO A 322 24.93 -8.83 5.17
N ASP A 323 24.40 -10.01 5.49
CA ASP A 323 24.89 -10.79 6.63
C ASP A 323 26.38 -11.07 6.49
N ALA A 324 27.14 -11.02 7.61
CA ALA A 324 28.59 -11.14 7.65
C ALA A 324 29.18 -12.46 7.05
N GLY A 325 28.33 -13.31 6.48
CA GLY A 325 28.70 -14.57 5.80
C GLY A 325 28.46 -14.58 4.28
N GLN A 326 27.93 -13.49 3.71
CA GLN A 326 27.60 -13.39 2.26
C GLN A 326 28.44 -12.33 1.51
N ALA A 327 29.39 -11.67 2.17
CA ALA A 327 30.26 -10.64 1.60
C ALA A 327 31.55 -11.24 1.00
#